data_a80e3dbc0738e1f1bf4bf47d57727af4
#
_entry.id   a80e3dbc0738e1f1bf4bf47d57727af4
#
_cell.length_a   1.000
_cell.length_b   1.000
_cell.length_c   1.000
_cell.angle_alpha   90.00
_cell.angle_beta   90.00
_cell.angle_gamma   90.00
#
_symmetry.space_group_name_H-M   'P 1'
#
loop_
_entity.id
_entity.type
_entity.pdbx_description
1 polymer ?
#
loop_
_entity_poly.entity_id
_entity_poly.type
_entity_poly.pdbx_seq_one_letter_code
_entity_poly.pdbx_strand_id
1 'polypeptide(L)'
;MNGEWKRLIDKKDKTIWKVKKTHPEYVNIIRSIILRELPSLSFDQNDKMDIVAHRLVLTKEQIAKHIESLPIHYPPTNDEFKIVLDVVNNTQIEQFLTTDDCMFTLNGKKVDPKYKVPYNIEPMPLYKNQQIKIVAIAVKGKPKDNAKFKCGDSSFEANDDQNVFDFWIESHRKYQTPNDMLKQAREILKDMCEEWYKSIIKELKDEDLLEITLPVNKNMNQFANLVRYRILEDPNVKKEIINCKCNNINVMKSTIDIYIQRRENSKTNFKQIVRKVLDGIK
;
A
#
# COMPACT_ATOMS: atom_id res chain seq x y z
N MET A 1 5.96 -21.29 0.61
CA MET A 1 6.78 -20.20 0.00
C MET A 1 7.11 -19.04 0.92
N ASN A 2 6.51 -18.95 2.07
CA ASN A 2 6.67 -17.81 3.00
C ASN A 2 8.11 -17.54 3.44
N GLY A 3 9.06 -18.39 3.06
CA GLY A 3 10.47 -18.25 3.41
C GLY A 3 10.73 -18.28 4.92
N GLU A 4 12.00 -18.33 5.24
CA GLU A 4 12.47 -18.14 6.62
C GLU A 4 12.87 -16.68 6.79
N TRP A 5 12.17 -15.94 7.65
CA TRP A 5 12.40 -14.53 7.91
C TRP A 5 13.15 -14.39 9.25
N LYS A 6 14.44 -14.09 9.19
CA LYS A 6 15.26 -13.82 10.36
C LYS A 6 15.52 -12.31 10.45
N ARG A 7 15.10 -11.69 11.54
CA ARG A 7 15.37 -10.29 11.82
C ARG A 7 16.87 -10.07 12.07
N LEU A 8 17.45 -9.10 11.36
CA LEU A 8 18.84 -8.69 11.52
C LEU A 8 18.96 -7.40 12.32
N ILE A 9 18.14 -6.41 11.97
CA ILE A 9 18.12 -5.09 12.61
C ILE A 9 16.66 -4.79 12.92
N ASP A 10 16.38 -4.30 14.11
CA ASP A 10 15.06 -3.91 14.57
C ASP A 10 15.13 -2.55 15.27
N LYS A 11 14.84 -1.50 14.53
CA LYS A 11 14.66 -0.14 15.03
C LYS A 11 13.18 0.20 15.00
N LYS A 12 12.79 1.23 15.74
CA LYS A 12 11.39 1.65 15.87
C LYS A 12 10.72 1.92 14.51
N ASP A 13 11.47 2.53 13.60
CA ASP A 13 11.01 3.00 12.29
C ASP A 13 11.55 2.17 11.12
N LYS A 14 12.61 1.39 11.35
CA LYS A 14 13.27 0.60 10.30
C LYS A 14 13.65 -0.79 10.80
N THR A 15 13.25 -1.82 10.05
CA THR A 15 13.63 -3.21 10.32
C THR A 15 14.22 -3.84 9.06
N ILE A 16 15.26 -4.65 9.25
CA ILE A 16 15.90 -5.44 8.18
C ILE A 16 15.76 -6.92 8.52
N TRP A 17 15.30 -7.69 7.55
CA TRP A 17 15.21 -9.15 7.64
C TRP A 17 16.12 -9.82 6.62
N LYS A 18 16.75 -10.90 7.01
CA LYS A 18 17.30 -11.89 6.08
C LYS A 18 16.22 -12.90 5.75
N VAL A 19 15.87 -13.00 4.47
CA VAL A 19 14.83 -13.91 3.97
C VAL A 19 15.50 -15.01 3.19
N LYS A 20 15.20 -16.28 3.53
CA LYS A 20 15.74 -17.47 2.89
C LYS A 20 14.64 -18.40 2.41
N LYS A 21 14.99 -19.34 1.52
CA LYS A 21 14.07 -20.40 1.05
C LYS A 21 12.79 -19.84 0.42
N THR A 22 12.92 -18.73 -0.29
CA THR A 22 11.80 -18.09 -1.00
C THR A 22 12.21 -17.66 -2.39
N HIS A 23 11.24 -17.32 -3.22
CA HIS A 23 11.46 -16.84 -4.57
C HIS A 23 11.48 -15.31 -4.62
N PRO A 24 12.30 -14.67 -5.48
CA PRO A 24 12.35 -13.21 -5.62
C PRO A 24 10.98 -12.58 -5.88
N GLU A 25 10.12 -13.24 -6.65
CA GLU A 25 8.76 -12.73 -6.93
C GLU A 25 7.90 -12.63 -5.67
N TYR A 26 8.06 -13.55 -4.70
CA TYR A 26 7.36 -13.45 -3.42
C TYR A 26 7.83 -12.22 -2.61
N VAL A 27 9.13 -12.00 -2.56
CA VAL A 27 9.71 -10.84 -1.86
C VAL A 27 9.27 -9.55 -2.55
N ASN A 28 9.27 -9.55 -3.88
CA ASN A 28 8.88 -8.39 -4.68
C ASN A 28 7.38 -8.06 -4.55
N ILE A 29 6.50 -9.05 -4.45
CA ILE A 29 5.06 -8.77 -4.25
C ILE A 29 4.80 -8.21 -2.85
N ILE A 30 5.45 -8.71 -1.80
CA ILE A 30 5.35 -8.15 -0.45
C ILE A 30 5.82 -6.69 -0.46
N ARG A 31 6.98 -6.40 -1.08
CA ARG A 31 7.48 -5.03 -1.26
C ARG A 31 6.46 -4.15 -1.98
N SER A 32 5.89 -4.65 -3.06
CA SER A 32 4.92 -3.90 -3.85
C SER A 32 3.63 -3.60 -3.09
N ILE A 33 3.14 -4.55 -2.29
CA ILE A 33 1.97 -4.36 -1.43
C ILE A 33 2.25 -3.29 -0.37
N ILE A 34 3.43 -3.32 0.27
CA ILE A 34 3.82 -2.30 1.25
C ILE A 34 3.82 -0.90 0.62
N LEU A 35 4.37 -0.78 -0.58
CA LEU A 35 4.50 0.52 -1.26
C LEU A 35 3.18 1.06 -1.84
N ARG A 36 2.16 0.20 -2.07
CA ARG A 36 1.00 0.58 -2.90
C ARG A 36 -0.36 0.29 -2.29
N GLU A 37 -0.47 -0.74 -1.44
CA GLU A 37 -1.76 -1.25 -0.97
C GLU A 37 -2.05 -0.97 0.49
N LEU A 38 -1.03 -0.60 1.30
CA LEU A 38 -1.25 -0.28 2.71
C LEU A 38 -2.07 1.00 2.83
N PRO A 39 -3.24 0.96 3.48
CA PRO A 39 -4.08 2.13 3.63
C PRO A 39 -3.49 3.11 4.65
N SER A 40 -3.69 4.40 4.41
CA SER A 40 -3.39 5.45 5.36
C SER A 40 -4.39 6.59 5.30
N LEU A 41 -4.28 7.54 6.22
CA LEU A 41 -5.04 8.79 6.21
C LEU A 41 -4.21 9.92 5.59
N SER A 42 -4.87 10.79 4.82
CA SER A 42 -4.33 12.05 4.35
C SER A 42 -5.46 13.07 4.20
N PHE A 43 -5.14 14.35 4.16
CA PHE A 43 -6.12 15.38 3.79
C PHE A 43 -6.27 15.42 2.25
N ASP A 44 -7.47 15.79 1.78
CA ASP A 44 -7.78 15.87 0.36
C ASP A 44 -8.54 17.16 0.04
N GLN A 45 -7.96 18.00 -0.85
CA GLN A 45 -8.56 19.26 -1.25
C GLN A 45 -9.90 19.10 -1.99
N ASN A 46 -10.08 17.96 -2.68
CA ASN A 46 -11.25 17.74 -3.52
C ASN A 46 -12.43 17.19 -2.73
N ASP A 47 -12.24 16.75 -1.48
CA ASP A 47 -13.25 16.00 -0.75
C ASP A 47 -13.80 16.75 0.47
N LYS A 48 -12.92 17.14 1.40
CA LYS A 48 -13.36 17.68 2.70
C LYS A 48 -12.41 18.75 3.25
N MET A 49 -12.07 19.73 2.42
CA MET A 49 -11.21 20.84 2.84
C MET A 49 -11.86 22.18 2.51
N ASP A 50 -12.03 23.01 3.54
CA ASP A 50 -12.48 24.39 3.41
C ASP A 50 -11.37 25.36 3.79
N ILE A 51 -11.07 26.31 2.91
CA ILE A 51 -9.99 27.29 3.08
C ILE A 51 -10.55 28.69 2.87
N VAL A 52 -10.52 29.48 3.93
CA VAL A 52 -10.80 30.91 3.90
C VAL A 52 -9.51 31.65 4.18
N ALA A 53 -9.04 32.43 3.20
CA ALA A 53 -7.80 33.17 3.28
C ALA A 53 -8.03 34.64 2.90
N HIS A 54 -7.53 35.57 3.72
CA HIS A 54 -7.61 37.01 3.48
C HIS A 54 -6.20 37.58 3.26
N ARG A 55 -6.02 38.22 2.09
CA ARG A 55 -4.79 38.94 1.69
C ARG A 55 -3.53 38.09 1.67
N LEU A 56 -3.64 36.77 1.53
CA LEU A 56 -2.48 35.88 1.39
C LEU A 56 -1.88 35.99 -0.02
N VAL A 57 -0.57 35.79 -0.13
CA VAL A 57 0.15 35.70 -1.41
C VAL A 57 -0.12 34.33 -2.08
N LEU A 58 -0.29 33.30 -1.27
CA LEU A 58 -0.54 31.94 -1.76
C LEU A 58 -2.00 31.76 -2.21
N THR A 59 -2.19 31.01 -3.30
CA THR A 59 -3.52 30.60 -3.75
C THR A 59 -4.08 29.51 -2.82
N LYS A 60 -5.42 29.32 -2.85
CA LYS A 60 -6.08 28.27 -2.06
C LYS A 60 -5.55 26.89 -2.42
N GLU A 61 -5.25 26.63 -3.69
CA GLU A 61 -4.72 25.37 -4.19
C GLU A 61 -3.30 25.10 -3.66
N GLN A 62 -2.46 26.13 -3.56
CA GLN A 62 -1.13 26.00 -2.95
C GLN A 62 -1.23 25.69 -1.47
N ILE A 63 -2.09 26.41 -0.74
CA ILE A 63 -2.36 26.14 0.69
C ILE A 63 -2.88 24.71 0.87
N ALA A 64 -3.83 24.27 0.05
CA ALA A 64 -4.38 22.92 0.11
C ALA A 64 -3.30 21.86 -0.05
N LYS A 65 -2.37 22.02 -0.99
CA LYS A 65 -1.24 21.11 -1.19
C LYS A 65 -0.32 21.00 0.02
N HIS A 66 -0.07 22.12 0.72
CA HIS A 66 0.71 22.09 1.96
C HIS A 66 -0.01 21.28 3.05
N ILE A 67 -1.33 21.45 3.20
CA ILE A 67 -2.12 20.66 4.15
C ILE A 67 -2.17 19.18 3.76
N GLU A 68 -2.33 18.86 2.47
CA GLU A 68 -2.29 17.48 1.96
C GLU A 68 -0.95 16.77 2.21
N SER A 69 0.15 17.52 2.24
CA SER A 69 1.49 16.98 2.51
C SER A 69 1.73 16.63 3.98
N LEU A 70 0.91 17.12 4.89
CA LEU A 70 1.07 16.84 6.32
C LEU A 70 0.83 15.36 6.62
N PRO A 71 1.81 14.66 7.21
CA PRO A 71 1.65 13.27 7.56
C PRO A 71 0.73 13.09 8.76
N ILE A 72 -0.30 12.28 8.61
CA ILE A 72 -1.22 11.95 9.70
C ILE A 72 -0.72 10.71 10.43
N HIS A 73 -0.38 10.82 11.71
CA HIS A 73 0.14 9.73 12.54
C HIS A 73 -0.97 8.97 13.31
N TYR A 74 -2.17 8.92 12.75
CA TYR A 74 -3.31 8.18 13.27
C TYR A 74 -3.66 7.00 12.34
N PRO A 75 -4.03 5.83 12.89
CA PRO A 75 -4.37 4.66 12.07
C PRO A 75 -5.59 4.93 11.17
N PRO A 76 -5.68 4.29 10.01
CA PRO A 76 -6.76 4.52 9.03
C PRO A 76 -8.06 3.81 9.44
N THR A 77 -8.65 4.25 10.55
CA THR A 77 -9.96 3.81 11.04
C THR A 77 -11.10 4.53 10.29
N ASN A 78 -12.33 4.30 10.72
CA ASN A 78 -13.51 5.03 10.23
C ASN A 78 -13.81 6.28 11.05
N ASP A 79 -12.95 6.62 12.00
CA ASP A 79 -13.09 7.82 12.82
C ASP A 79 -12.86 9.08 12.00
N GLU A 80 -13.57 10.14 12.31
CA GLU A 80 -13.36 11.46 11.72
C GLU A 80 -12.12 12.12 12.35
N PHE A 81 -11.03 12.13 11.61
CA PHE A 81 -9.83 12.89 11.97
C PHE A 81 -9.85 14.26 11.28
N LYS A 82 -9.85 15.33 12.05
CA LYS A 82 -10.04 16.70 11.56
C LYS A 82 -8.93 17.62 12.05
N ILE A 83 -8.49 18.52 11.18
CA ILE A 83 -7.63 19.65 11.50
C ILE A 83 -8.41 20.97 11.39
N VAL A 84 -8.17 21.85 12.33
CA VAL A 84 -8.66 23.24 12.29
C VAL A 84 -7.48 24.16 12.55
N LEU A 85 -7.21 25.08 11.63
CA LEU A 85 -6.29 26.20 11.77
C LEU A 85 -7.10 27.49 11.66
N ASP A 86 -7.00 28.39 12.62
CA ASP A 86 -7.65 29.71 12.58
C ASP A 86 -6.69 30.73 13.21
N VAL A 87 -5.97 31.45 12.37
CA VAL A 87 -4.90 32.36 12.81
C VAL A 87 -5.02 33.70 12.08
N VAL A 88 -4.86 34.76 12.87
CA VAL A 88 -4.77 36.15 12.41
C VAL A 88 -3.47 36.75 12.90
N ASN A 89 -2.64 37.25 12.01
CA ASN A 89 -1.43 37.99 12.43
C ASN A 89 -1.74 39.46 12.61
N ASN A 90 -1.86 39.91 13.84
CA ASN A 90 -2.07 41.31 14.23
C ASN A 90 -0.74 42.04 14.55
N THR A 91 0.39 41.35 14.42
CA THR A 91 1.72 41.90 14.75
C THR A 91 2.39 42.55 13.50
N GLN A 92 3.49 43.27 13.74
CA GLN A 92 4.32 43.83 12.66
C GLN A 92 5.32 42.79 12.12
N ILE A 93 5.47 41.64 12.83
CA ILE A 93 6.47 40.60 12.54
C ILE A 93 5.78 39.52 11.74
N GLU A 94 6.49 38.99 10.74
CA GLU A 94 6.07 37.79 9.99
C GLU A 94 5.92 36.61 10.93
N GLN A 95 4.80 35.90 10.84
CA GLN A 95 4.51 34.70 11.61
C GLN A 95 4.53 33.48 10.69
N PHE A 96 5.36 32.49 11.01
CA PHE A 96 5.37 31.20 10.32
C PHE A 96 4.42 30.22 10.99
N LEU A 97 3.54 29.62 10.22
CA LEU A 97 2.57 28.66 10.70
C LEU A 97 3.18 27.26 10.84
N THR A 98 2.82 26.61 11.93
CA THR A 98 3.22 25.26 12.25
C THR A 98 1.99 24.40 12.58
N THR A 99 2.17 23.09 12.69
CA THR A 99 1.09 22.21 13.18
C THR A 99 0.73 22.48 14.65
N ASP A 100 1.55 23.24 15.39
CA ASP A 100 1.22 23.66 16.75
C ASP A 100 0.12 24.72 16.81
N ASP A 101 -0.02 25.50 15.73
CA ASP A 101 -1.13 26.45 15.56
C ASP A 101 -2.46 25.74 15.20
N CYS A 102 -2.39 24.44 14.92
CA CYS A 102 -3.54 23.64 14.54
C CYS A 102 -4.19 22.92 15.73
N MET A 103 -5.51 22.87 15.72
CA MET A 103 -6.29 21.99 16.57
C MET A 103 -6.62 20.70 15.82
N PHE A 104 -6.20 19.58 16.38
CA PHE A 104 -6.51 18.24 15.85
C PHE A 104 -7.63 17.62 16.69
N THR A 105 -8.66 17.13 16.03
CA THR A 105 -9.79 16.45 16.69
C THR A 105 -10.06 15.08 16.09
N LEU A 106 -10.54 14.17 16.91
CA LEU A 106 -10.99 12.83 16.56
C LEU A 106 -12.43 12.68 17.04
N ASN A 107 -13.38 12.52 16.13
CA ASN A 107 -14.82 12.48 16.45
C ASN A 107 -15.24 13.67 17.35
N GLY A 108 -14.74 14.86 17.03
CA GLY A 108 -15.01 16.09 17.77
C GLY A 108 -14.25 16.27 19.11
N LYS A 109 -13.48 15.28 19.56
CA LYS A 109 -12.65 15.36 20.76
C LYS A 109 -11.20 15.66 20.40
N LYS A 110 -10.48 16.39 21.28
CA LYS A 110 -9.06 16.70 21.08
C LYS A 110 -8.24 15.40 20.97
N VAL A 111 -7.36 15.34 19.97
CA VAL A 111 -6.49 14.19 19.73
C VAL A 111 -5.42 14.07 20.82
N ASP A 112 -5.08 12.83 21.21
CA ASP A 112 -3.97 12.53 22.11
C ASP A 112 -2.66 13.13 21.54
N PRO A 113 -1.87 13.85 22.36
CA PRO A 113 -0.62 14.48 21.94
C PRO A 113 0.37 13.54 21.23
N LYS A 114 0.34 12.25 21.51
CA LYS A 114 1.21 11.26 20.86
C LYS A 114 1.00 11.18 19.33
N TYR A 115 -0.19 11.53 18.83
CA TYR A 115 -0.53 11.56 17.41
C TYR A 115 -0.26 12.94 16.77
N LYS A 116 -0.02 13.96 17.59
CA LYS A 116 0.39 15.28 17.13
C LYS A 116 1.91 15.28 16.93
N VAL A 117 2.34 15.53 15.72
CA VAL A 117 3.76 15.66 15.39
C VAL A 117 4.01 17.08 14.92
N PRO A 118 4.99 17.78 15.49
CA PRO A 118 5.32 19.13 15.06
C PRO A 118 5.92 19.08 13.64
N TYR A 119 5.27 19.78 12.71
CA TYR A 119 5.76 20.03 11.37
C TYR A 119 5.59 21.52 11.06
N ASN A 120 6.53 22.08 10.34
CA ASN A 120 6.32 23.36 9.72
C ASN A 120 5.33 23.20 8.56
N ILE A 121 4.32 24.07 8.53
CA ILE A 121 3.42 24.18 7.36
C ILE A 121 4.12 25.10 6.38
N GLU A 122 5.16 24.61 5.72
CA GLU A 122 5.98 25.44 4.83
C GLU A 122 5.39 25.54 3.42
N PRO A 123 5.61 26.69 2.77
CA PRO A 123 5.93 28.00 3.34
C PRO A 123 4.68 28.87 3.44
N MET A 124 4.13 29.01 4.63
CA MET A 124 2.98 29.91 4.83
C MET A 124 3.31 31.02 5.83
N PRO A 125 4.08 32.06 5.42
CA PRO A 125 4.21 33.25 6.23
C PRO A 125 2.90 34.04 6.25
N LEU A 126 2.48 34.45 7.43
CA LEU A 126 1.42 35.43 7.63
C LEU A 126 2.05 36.79 7.94
N TYR A 127 1.79 37.73 7.06
CA TYR A 127 2.16 39.12 7.30
C TYR A 127 1.07 39.85 8.09
N LYS A 128 1.36 41.09 8.52
CA LYS A 128 0.41 41.89 9.30
C LYS A 128 -0.96 41.99 8.63
N ASN A 129 -2.02 41.82 9.43
CA ASN A 129 -3.42 41.86 9.02
C ASN A 129 -3.83 40.76 8.01
N GLN A 130 -3.02 39.71 7.88
CA GLN A 130 -3.41 38.52 7.15
C GLN A 130 -4.11 37.51 8.06
N GLN A 131 -5.07 36.81 7.51
CA GLN A 131 -5.82 35.77 8.21
C GLN A 131 -5.92 34.51 7.35
N ILE A 132 -5.86 33.37 8.00
CA ILE A 132 -6.13 32.08 7.42
C ILE A 132 -7.01 31.24 8.33
N LYS A 133 -8.04 30.66 7.75
CA LYS A 133 -8.85 29.64 8.40
C LYS A 133 -8.93 28.42 7.50
N ILE A 134 -8.56 27.26 8.04
CA ILE A 134 -8.60 25.98 7.35
C ILE A 134 -9.35 25.00 8.20
N VAL A 135 -10.26 24.27 7.57
CA VAL A 135 -10.92 23.10 8.16
C VAL A 135 -10.73 21.97 7.16
N ALA A 136 -10.05 20.89 7.56
CA ALA A 136 -9.88 19.73 6.70
C ALA A 136 -10.16 18.44 7.48
N ILE A 137 -10.85 17.51 6.83
CA ILE A 137 -11.15 16.18 7.36
C ILE A 137 -10.32 15.18 6.56
N ALA A 138 -9.63 14.29 7.28
CA ALA A 138 -8.83 13.27 6.65
C ALA A 138 -9.68 12.22 5.95
N VAL A 139 -9.20 11.76 4.81
CA VAL A 139 -9.78 10.67 4.04
C VAL A 139 -8.85 9.47 4.04
N LYS A 140 -9.41 8.28 3.97
CA LYS A 140 -8.67 7.02 3.87
C LYS A 140 -8.41 6.70 2.40
N GLY A 141 -7.18 6.37 2.08
CA GLY A 141 -6.79 5.98 0.73
C GLY A 141 -5.56 5.08 0.71
N LYS A 142 -5.13 4.73 -0.48
CA LYS A 142 -3.98 3.87 -0.73
C LYS A 142 -2.94 4.59 -1.60
N PRO A 143 -1.63 4.31 -1.42
CA PRO A 143 -0.57 4.94 -2.22
C PRO A 143 -0.70 4.72 -3.73
N LYS A 144 -1.32 3.63 -4.17
CA LYS A 144 -1.58 3.37 -5.60
C LYS A 144 -2.52 4.39 -6.23
N ASP A 145 -3.42 4.96 -5.44
CA ASP A 145 -4.40 5.94 -5.89
C ASP A 145 -3.82 7.35 -5.85
N ASN A 146 -3.05 7.66 -4.80
CA ASN A 146 -2.34 8.93 -4.68
C ASN A 146 -1.14 8.79 -3.71
N ALA A 147 0.01 9.33 -4.09
CA ALA A 147 1.26 9.26 -3.32
C ALA A 147 1.17 9.87 -1.90
N LYS A 148 0.23 10.78 -1.64
CA LYS A 148 0.00 11.37 -0.31
C LYS A 148 -0.36 10.33 0.77
N PHE A 149 -0.89 9.16 0.37
CA PHE A 149 -1.20 8.05 1.26
C PHE A 149 0.00 7.15 1.56
N LYS A 150 1.20 7.48 1.07
CA LYS A 150 2.39 6.66 1.34
C LYS A 150 2.70 6.65 2.84
N CYS A 151 2.78 5.43 3.41
CA CYS A 151 3.01 5.23 4.85
C CYS A 151 4.41 4.72 5.19
N GLY A 152 5.19 4.34 4.19
CA GLY A 152 6.56 3.88 4.39
C GLY A 152 7.25 3.47 3.10
N ASP A 153 8.49 3.03 3.25
CA ASP A 153 9.32 2.51 2.17
C ASP A 153 9.72 1.06 2.39
N SER A 154 10.01 0.37 1.30
CA SER A 154 10.49 -1.01 1.33
C SER A 154 11.33 -1.33 0.10
N SER A 155 12.42 -2.08 0.32
CA SER A 155 13.25 -2.62 -0.75
C SER A 155 13.88 -3.95 -0.32
N PHE A 156 14.54 -4.62 -1.26
CA PHE A 156 15.35 -5.79 -0.98
C PHE A 156 16.54 -5.87 -1.93
N GLU A 157 17.57 -6.53 -1.46
CA GLU A 157 18.77 -6.86 -2.24
C GLU A 157 18.96 -8.37 -2.22
N ALA A 158 19.30 -8.94 -3.37
CA ALA A 158 19.66 -10.34 -3.47
C ALA A 158 21.12 -10.50 -3.04
N ASN A 159 21.40 -11.47 -2.19
CA ASN A 159 22.77 -11.89 -1.88
C ASN A 159 23.28 -12.81 -3.00
N ASP A 160 24.58 -13.14 -2.98
CA ASP A 160 25.23 -14.04 -3.97
C ASP A 160 24.51 -15.38 -4.14
N ASP A 161 23.86 -15.88 -3.09
CA ASP A 161 22.90 -16.98 -3.16
C ASP A 161 21.56 -16.47 -3.67
N GLN A 162 21.12 -16.91 -4.85
CA GLN A 162 19.91 -16.47 -5.56
C GLN A 162 18.59 -16.56 -4.76
N ASN A 163 18.59 -17.30 -3.63
CA ASN A 163 17.40 -17.50 -2.78
C ASN A 163 17.55 -16.87 -1.38
N VAL A 164 18.50 -15.96 -1.21
CA VAL A 164 18.72 -15.21 0.04
C VAL A 164 18.63 -13.72 -0.24
N PHE A 165 17.77 -13.04 0.51
CA PHE A 165 17.49 -11.62 0.33
C PHE A 165 17.64 -10.87 1.64
N ASP A 166 18.20 -9.69 1.59
CA ASP A 166 18.15 -8.71 2.66
C ASP A 166 16.99 -7.75 2.36
N PHE A 167 15.90 -7.89 3.12
CA PHE A 167 14.65 -7.15 2.94
C PHE A 167 14.48 -6.11 4.03
N TRP A 168 14.19 -4.88 3.68
CA TRP A 168 13.96 -3.83 4.66
C TRP A 168 12.63 -3.10 4.47
N ILE A 169 12.09 -2.63 5.58
CA ILE A 169 10.92 -1.76 5.65
C ILE A 169 11.27 -0.59 6.56
N GLU A 170 10.85 0.60 6.14
CA GLU A 170 10.93 1.82 6.91
C GLU A 170 9.54 2.44 7.02
N SER A 171 9.07 2.68 8.25
CA SER A 171 7.75 3.28 8.51
C SER A 171 7.88 4.80 8.63
N HIS A 172 7.04 5.52 7.89
CA HIS A 172 6.93 6.98 7.99
C HIS A 172 5.81 7.42 8.95
N ARG A 173 5.09 6.46 9.55
CA ARG A 173 3.95 6.74 10.43
C ARG A 173 4.19 6.19 11.83
N LYS A 174 3.97 7.02 12.87
CA LYS A 174 4.25 6.62 14.27
C LYS A 174 3.28 5.57 14.83
N TYR A 175 2.11 5.39 14.20
CA TYR A 175 1.12 4.40 14.63
C TYR A 175 1.42 2.97 14.19
N GLN A 176 2.40 2.79 13.30
CA GLN A 176 2.66 1.53 12.62
C GLN A 176 4.15 1.23 12.62
N THR A 177 4.53 0.06 13.10
CA THR A 177 5.90 -0.42 13.01
C THR A 177 6.16 -1.13 11.68
N PRO A 178 7.43 -1.31 11.25
CA PRO A 178 7.77 -2.13 10.09
C PRO A 178 7.24 -3.58 10.18
N ASN A 179 7.17 -4.15 11.38
CA ASN A 179 6.58 -5.47 11.61
C ASN A 179 5.07 -5.48 11.35
N ASP A 180 4.34 -4.43 11.77
CA ASP A 180 2.91 -4.30 11.50
C ASP A 180 2.65 -4.15 10.00
N MET A 181 3.51 -3.38 9.29
CA MET A 181 3.43 -3.23 7.83
C MET A 181 3.64 -4.58 7.12
N LEU A 182 4.63 -5.37 7.55
CA LEU A 182 4.87 -6.70 7.00
C LEU A 182 3.68 -7.64 7.25
N LYS A 183 3.13 -7.61 8.46
CA LYS A 183 1.95 -8.42 8.81
C LYS A 183 0.74 -8.05 7.95
N GLN A 184 0.43 -6.76 7.83
CA GLN A 184 -0.66 -6.28 6.99
C GLN A 184 -0.44 -6.61 5.51
N ALA A 185 0.79 -6.50 5.00
CA ALA A 185 1.09 -6.87 3.62
C ALA A 185 0.83 -8.36 3.34
N ARG A 186 1.11 -9.25 4.29
CA ARG A 186 0.79 -10.67 4.18
C ARG A 186 -0.71 -10.93 4.25
N GLU A 187 -1.46 -10.23 5.08
CA GLU A 187 -2.91 -10.31 5.14
C GLU A 187 -3.53 -9.87 3.81
N ILE A 188 -3.09 -8.74 3.25
CA ILE A 188 -3.54 -8.26 1.93
C ILE A 188 -3.22 -9.28 0.83
N LEU A 189 -2.02 -9.89 0.84
CA LEU A 189 -1.67 -10.93 -0.12
C LEU A 189 -2.61 -12.15 -0.01
N LYS A 190 -2.95 -12.55 1.21
CA LYS A 190 -3.92 -13.63 1.46
C LYS A 190 -5.30 -13.29 0.89
N ASP A 191 -5.78 -12.08 1.13
CA ASP A 191 -7.07 -11.62 0.62
C ASP A 191 -7.08 -11.57 -0.92
N MET A 192 -5.98 -11.09 -1.54
CA MET A 192 -5.80 -11.13 -3.00
C MET A 192 -5.88 -12.57 -3.54
N CYS A 193 -5.27 -13.53 -2.87
CA CYS A 193 -5.36 -14.95 -3.26
C CYS A 193 -6.80 -15.47 -3.19
N GLU A 194 -7.57 -15.08 -2.17
CA GLU A 194 -8.98 -15.49 -2.05
C GLU A 194 -9.88 -14.83 -3.09
N GLU A 195 -9.68 -13.56 -3.39
CA GLU A 195 -10.40 -12.85 -4.45
C GLU A 195 -10.14 -13.48 -5.81
N TRP A 196 -8.89 -13.81 -6.10
CA TRP A 196 -8.49 -14.51 -7.32
C TRP A 196 -9.12 -15.87 -7.44
N TYR A 197 -9.07 -16.66 -6.37
CA TYR A 197 -9.71 -17.97 -6.36
C TYR A 197 -11.20 -17.86 -6.71
N LYS A 198 -11.91 -16.93 -6.09
CA LYS A 198 -13.35 -16.70 -6.37
C LYS A 198 -13.61 -16.28 -7.82
N SER A 199 -12.75 -15.43 -8.39
CA SER A 199 -12.88 -15.00 -9.79
C SER A 199 -12.62 -16.15 -10.76
N ILE A 200 -11.55 -16.92 -10.56
CA ILE A 200 -11.19 -18.04 -11.40
C ILE A 200 -12.28 -19.13 -11.39
N ILE A 201 -12.82 -19.47 -10.21
CA ILE A 201 -13.85 -20.51 -10.11
C ILE A 201 -15.13 -20.17 -10.90
N LYS A 202 -15.47 -18.89 -11.04
CA LYS A 202 -16.65 -18.47 -11.81
C LYS A 202 -16.50 -18.74 -13.31
N GLU A 203 -15.27 -18.71 -13.82
CA GLU A 203 -14.96 -18.85 -15.25
C GLU A 203 -14.54 -20.27 -15.64
N LEU A 204 -14.31 -21.15 -14.65
CA LEU A 204 -13.83 -22.50 -14.87
C LEU A 204 -14.85 -23.39 -15.59
N LYS A 205 -14.52 -23.73 -16.83
CA LYS A 205 -15.07 -24.89 -17.53
C LYS A 205 -14.15 -26.10 -17.31
N ASP A 206 -14.70 -27.28 -17.26
CA ASP A 206 -13.93 -28.53 -17.02
C ASP A 206 -13.32 -29.04 -18.33
N GLU A 207 -12.42 -28.24 -18.89
CA GLU A 207 -11.69 -28.52 -20.12
C GLU A 207 -10.23 -28.83 -19.79
N ASP A 208 -9.49 -29.50 -20.68
CA ASP A 208 -8.06 -29.80 -20.46
C ASP A 208 -7.14 -28.57 -20.55
N LEU A 209 -7.65 -27.48 -21.10
CA LEU A 209 -6.99 -26.19 -21.18
C LEU A 209 -7.79 -25.16 -20.37
N LEU A 210 -7.12 -24.56 -19.39
CA LEU A 210 -7.66 -23.44 -18.62
C LEU A 210 -7.02 -22.14 -19.13
N GLU A 211 -7.83 -21.27 -19.67
CA GLU A 211 -7.49 -19.87 -19.95
C GLU A 211 -8.12 -18.98 -18.89
N ILE A 212 -7.28 -18.22 -18.20
CA ILE A 212 -7.71 -17.28 -17.15
C ILE A 212 -7.31 -15.88 -17.60
N THR A 213 -8.31 -15.05 -17.89
CA THR A 213 -8.12 -13.62 -18.15
C THR A 213 -8.38 -12.83 -16.88
N LEU A 214 -7.37 -12.15 -16.39
CA LEU A 214 -7.44 -11.40 -15.14
C LEU A 214 -7.36 -9.89 -15.42
N PRO A 215 -8.23 -9.10 -14.81
CA PRO A 215 -8.12 -7.65 -14.91
C PRO A 215 -6.82 -7.16 -14.27
N VAL A 216 -6.08 -6.32 -14.99
CA VAL A 216 -4.82 -5.76 -14.48
C VAL A 216 -5.09 -4.56 -13.60
N ASN A 217 -5.08 -4.77 -12.30
CA ASN A 217 -4.70 -3.71 -11.39
C ASN A 217 -3.16 -3.62 -11.38
N LYS A 218 -2.59 -2.43 -11.28
CA LYS A 218 -1.14 -2.12 -11.47
C LYS A 218 -0.11 -3.05 -10.75
N ASN A 219 -0.55 -3.97 -9.87
CA ASN A 219 0.30 -4.93 -9.15
C ASN A 219 0.15 -6.37 -9.61
N MET A 220 -0.71 -6.65 -10.58
CA MET A 220 -1.10 -8.02 -10.95
C MET A 220 -0.03 -8.78 -11.72
N ASN A 221 0.92 -8.10 -12.41
CA ASN A 221 2.03 -8.78 -13.09
C ASN A 221 2.88 -9.60 -12.15
N GLN A 222 3.24 -9.02 -11.01
CA GLN A 222 4.08 -9.68 -10.02
C GLN A 222 3.34 -10.86 -9.40
N PHE A 223 2.03 -10.72 -9.18
CA PHE A 223 1.19 -11.79 -8.68
C PHE A 223 1.00 -12.89 -9.72
N ALA A 224 0.76 -12.57 -10.99
CA ALA A 224 0.65 -13.54 -12.07
C ALA A 224 1.95 -14.33 -12.25
N ASN A 225 3.10 -13.65 -12.19
CA ASN A 225 4.41 -14.30 -12.23
C ASN A 225 4.62 -15.23 -11.04
N LEU A 226 4.20 -14.83 -9.84
CA LEU A 226 4.28 -15.65 -8.64
C LEU A 226 3.40 -16.90 -8.77
N VAL A 227 2.18 -16.76 -9.27
CA VAL A 227 1.26 -17.88 -9.55
C VAL A 227 1.88 -18.83 -10.58
N ARG A 228 2.37 -18.29 -11.72
CA ARG A 228 3.06 -19.09 -12.75
C ARG A 228 4.27 -19.84 -12.17
N TYR A 229 5.12 -19.15 -11.44
CA TYR A 229 6.27 -19.76 -10.80
C TYR A 229 5.85 -20.90 -9.89
N ARG A 230 4.84 -20.67 -9.05
CA ARG A 230 4.33 -21.67 -8.11
C ARG A 230 3.79 -22.91 -8.83
N ILE A 231 3.11 -22.73 -9.95
CA ILE A 231 2.62 -23.81 -10.79
C ILE A 231 3.77 -24.67 -11.32
N LEU A 232 4.84 -24.02 -11.79
CA LEU A 232 5.97 -24.72 -12.44
C LEU A 232 6.93 -25.38 -11.46
N GLU A 233 7.03 -24.86 -10.24
CA GLU A 233 8.03 -25.31 -9.26
C GLU A 233 7.47 -26.23 -8.16
N ASP A 234 6.16 -26.18 -7.87
CA ASP A 234 5.56 -27.08 -6.89
C ASP A 234 5.50 -28.52 -7.43
N PRO A 235 6.23 -29.50 -6.82
CA PRO A 235 6.28 -30.86 -7.35
C PRO A 235 4.91 -31.53 -7.41
N ASN A 236 3.97 -31.17 -6.52
CA ASN A 236 2.63 -31.74 -6.47
C ASN A 236 1.74 -31.17 -7.57
N VAL A 237 1.94 -29.90 -7.93
CA VAL A 237 1.21 -29.22 -9.02
C VAL A 237 1.81 -29.58 -10.37
N LYS A 238 3.14 -29.60 -10.48
CA LYS A 238 3.87 -29.91 -11.72
C LYS A 238 3.54 -31.30 -12.29
N LYS A 239 3.23 -32.26 -11.44
CA LYS A 239 2.80 -33.61 -11.85
C LYS A 239 1.47 -33.60 -12.62
N GLU A 240 0.60 -32.65 -12.33
CA GLU A 240 -0.76 -32.54 -12.86
C GLU A 240 -0.84 -31.70 -14.14
N ILE A 241 0.23 -30.94 -14.45
CA ILE A 241 0.23 -29.92 -15.51
C ILE A 241 1.30 -30.25 -16.55
N ILE A 242 0.97 -30.02 -17.83
CA ILE A 242 1.93 -30.10 -18.94
C ILE A 242 2.68 -28.79 -19.09
N ASN A 243 1.93 -27.68 -19.11
CA ASN A 243 2.47 -26.35 -19.40
C ASN A 243 1.70 -25.25 -18.66
N CYS A 244 2.40 -24.18 -18.32
CA CYS A 244 1.82 -22.96 -17.81
C CYS A 244 2.49 -21.76 -18.46
N LYS A 245 1.72 -20.94 -19.16
CA LYS A 245 2.18 -19.73 -19.82
C LYS A 245 1.42 -18.54 -19.25
N CYS A 246 2.15 -17.49 -18.93
CA CYS A 246 1.59 -16.19 -18.61
C CYS A 246 1.96 -15.24 -19.74
N ASN A 247 0.99 -14.65 -20.40
CA ASN A 247 1.24 -13.61 -21.38
C ASN A 247 1.51 -12.28 -20.68
N ASN A 248 2.33 -11.46 -21.33
CA ASN A 248 2.52 -10.09 -20.88
C ASN A 248 1.19 -9.33 -20.91
N ILE A 249 1.09 -8.30 -20.09
CA ILE A 249 -0.11 -7.46 -20.02
C ILE A 249 -0.52 -7.05 -21.44
N ASN A 250 -1.76 -7.32 -21.77
CA ASN A 250 -2.41 -6.63 -22.86
C ASN A 250 -2.77 -5.22 -22.39
N VAL A 251 -1.91 -4.25 -22.72
CA VAL A 251 -2.05 -2.84 -22.28
C VAL A 251 -3.39 -2.27 -22.75
N MET A 252 -3.88 -2.68 -23.92
CA MET A 252 -5.14 -2.21 -24.49
C MET A 252 -6.37 -2.73 -23.72
N LYS A 253 -6.32 -3.98 -23.24
CA LYS A 253 -7.42 -4.61 -22.51
C LYS A 253 -7.26 -4.52 -20.99
N SER A 254 -6.11 -4.06 -20.52
CA SER A 254 -5.74 -4.09 -19.09
C SER A 254 -5.97 -5.49 -18.47
N THR A 255 -5.52 -6.54 -19.16
CA THR A 255 -5.66 -7.93 -18.73
C THR A 255 -4.34 -8.68 -18.77
N ILE A 256 -4.22 -9.73 -17.96
CA ILE A 256 -3.18 -10.74 -18.02
C ILE A 256 -3.85 -12.08 -18.27
N ASP A 257 -3.36 -12.81 -19.26
CA ASP A 257 -3.87 -14.13 -19.59
C ASP A 257 -2.91 -15.18 -19.06
N ILE A 258 -3.41 -16.13 -18.27
CA ILE A 258 -2.69 -17.28 -17.77
C ILE A 258 -3.29 -18.52 -18.40
N TYR A 259 -2.47 -19.29 -19.12
CA TYR A 259 -2.83 -20.54 -19.76
C TYR A 259 -2.24 -21.68 -18.96
N ILE A 260 -3.09 -22.62 -18.54
CA ILE A 260 -2.68 -23.82 -17.83
C ILE A 260 -3.21 -25.03 -18.59
N GLN A 261 -2.32 -25.89 -19.04
CA GLN A 261 -2.67 -27.14 -19.71
C GLN A 261 -2.49 -28.32 -18.75
N ARG A 262 -3.59 -29.03 -18.49
CA ARG A 262 -3.63 -30.24 -17.65
C ARG A 262 -3.13 -31.47 -18.41
N ARG A 263 -2.58 -32.44 -17.70
CA ARG A 263 -2.26 -33.76 -18.27
C ARG A 263 -3.55 -34.56 -18.45
N GLU A 264 -3.70 -35.28 -19.56
CA GLU A 264 -4.86 -36.09 -19.88
C GLU A 264 -5.21 -37.14 -18.79
N ASN A 265 -4.19 -37.65 -18.10
CA ASN A 265 -4.35 -38.63 -17.04
C ASN A 265 -4.47 -38.03 -15.63
N SER A 266 -4.58 -36.71 -15.51
CA SER A 266 -4.72 -36.04 -14.22
C SER A 266 -6.11 -36.27 -13.65
N LYS A 267 -6.15 -36.81 -12.42
CA LYS A 267 -7.40 -36.99 -11.66
C LYS A 267 -7.79 -35.73 -10.89
N THR A 268 -6.92 -34.73 -10.86
CA THR A 268 -7.10 -33.50 -10.10
C THR A 268 -7.77 -32.46 -11.00
N ASN A 269 -8.90 -31.91 -10.58
CA ASN A 269 -9.57 -30.87 -11.34
C ASN A 269 -8.86 -29.49 -11.18
N PHE A 270 -9.09 -28.57 -12.12
CA PHE A 270 -8.45 -27.26 -12.10
C PHE A 270 -8.73 -26.45 -10.82
N LYS A 271 -9.91 -26.59 -10.20
CA LYS A 271 -10.24 -25.92 -8.94
C LYS A 271 -9.27 -26.32 -7.83
N GLN A 272 -8.95 -27.61 -7.76
CA GLN A 272 -8.01 -28.13 -6.77
C GLN A 272 -6.57 -27.71 -7.08
N ILE A 273 -6.17 -27.68 -8.36
CA ILE A 273 -4.85 -27.20 -8.77
C ILE A 273 -4.67 -25.74 -8.38
N VAL A 274 -5.62 -24.88 -8.77
CA VAL A 274 -5.58 -23.45 -8.45
C VAL A 274 -5.58 -23.23 -6.94
N ARG A 275 -6.39 -23.97 -6.19
CA ARG A 275 -6.42 -23.86 -4.71
C ARG A 275 -5.08 -24.20 -4.09
N LYS A 276 -4.46 -25.33 -4.49
CA LYS A 276 -3.12 -25.75 -4.02
C LYS A 276 -2.08 -24.67 -4.28
N VAL A 277 -2.10 -24.08 -5.49
CA VAL A 277 -1.17 -23.01 -5.87
C VAL A 277 -1.33 -21.80 -4.96
N LEU A 278 -2.55 -21.31 -4.80
CA LEU A 278 -2.82 -20.09 -4.01
C LEU A 278 -2.59 -20.31 -2.52
N ASP A 279 -2.92 -21.48 -1.97
CA ASP A 279 -2.63 -21.82 -0.57
C ASP A 279 -1.12 -21.91 -0.30
N GLY A 280 -0.33 -22.27 -1.30
CA GLY A 280 1.13 -22.25 -1.19
C GLY A 280 1.75 -20.86 -1.27
N ILE A 281 1.00 -19.84 -1.71
CA ILE A 281 1.44 -18.43 -1.76
C ILE A 281 1.14 -17.72 -0.43
N LYS A 282 0.01 -18.01 0.22
CA LYS A 282 -0.40 -17.45 1.53
C LYS A 282 0.65 -17.80 2.61
#